data_ef3d604b5a3da9d5cd5a95fb348d11f4
#
_entry.id   ef3d604b5a3da9d5cd5a95fb348d11f4
#
_cell.length_a   1.000
_cell.length_b   1.000
_cell.length_c   1.000
_cell.angle_alpha   90.00
_cell.angle_beta   90.00
_cell.angle_gamma   90.00
#
_symmetry.space_group_name_H-M   'P 1'
#
loop_
_entity.id
_entity.type
_entity.pdbx_description
1 polymer ?
#
loop_
_entity_poly.entity_id
_entity_poly.type
_entity_poly.pdbx_seq_one_letter_code
_entity_poly.pdbx_strand_id
1 'polypeptide(L)'
;SPHFYSFGIAPAGSNKSIAQTGRYLLEEVHDWILSNSELQQKIYNHKYTQWKLDCTYKKKAHEECPEEPEKPAYKMLFLPATTSYSRMQIQMRDNGPQGSIIFDTEAQTLATANHLDCGNFDDMLRKAFEHENIDSAFKINGLTPIYIRFPMLAMFLTGTPSQMASLIETSEKGLPSRIMLYTFRSIPKWKPMGDDSISLKESFKPLAHRVFELYHFCENHPVLFHFSRSQWDYLNHTFSKLLAEVVLEGNDDLQAVVKRYACLVMRISMIQARIRQFEANDGAPDIYCKDVDFERSLQIVLCCYEHSRLLLSSMPSPQFHPLKDPNSTRKFIGELPETFTTEEAIQIGVKYDFSRRKISRLLKSLIDVKINKISHGKYQKIS
;
A
#
# COMPACT_ATOMS: atom_id res chain seq x y z
N SER A 1 6.03 -9.75 -0.12
CA SER A 1 5.06 -9.55 -1.22
C SER A 1 5.13 -8.12 -1.76
N PRO A 2 5.01 -7.90 -3.08
CA PRO A 2 5.17 -6.59 -3.72
C PRO A 2 3.90 -5.72 -3.71
N HIS A 3 2.85 -6.09 -3.00
CA HIS A 3 1.60 -5.33 -2.96
C HIS A 3 1.78 -4.01 -2.23
N PHE A 4 1.29 -2.91 -2.81
CA PHE A 4 1.32 -1.58 -2.19
C PHE A 4 0.13 -0.73 -2.64
N TYR A 5 -0.05 0.40 -1.96
CA TYR A 5 -1.10 1.37 -2.23
C TYR A 5 -0.52 2.63 -2.84
N SER A 6 -1.16 3.15 -3.87
CA SER A 6 -0.76 4.41 -4.50
C SER A 6 -1.96 5.29 -4.80
N PHE A 7 -1.76 6.59 -4.73
CA PHE A 7 -2.80 7.57 -4.97
C PHE A 7 -2.26 8.76 -5.80
N GLY A 8 -2.77 8.88 -7.02
CA GLY A 8 -2.50 9.99 -7.92
C GLY A 8 -3.43 11.17 -7.67
N ILE A 9 -2.88 12.33 -7.29
CA ILE A 9 -3.65 13.50 -6.86
C ILE A 9 -3.40 14.65 -7.82
N ALA A 10 -4.48 15.19 -8.40
CA ALA A 10 -4.39 16.39 -9.22
C ALA A 10 -5.71 17.16 -9.21
N PRO A 11 -5.71 18.48 -9.53
CA PRO A 11 -6.91 19.27 -9.65
C PRO A 11 -7.92 18.68 -10.64
N ALA A 12 -9.19 19.09 -10.55
CA ALA A 12 -10.19 18.76 -11.57
C ALA A 12 -9.74 19.26 -12.95
N GLY A 13 -10.06 18.50 -14.00
CA GLY A 13 -9.64 18.84 -15.37
C GLY A 13 -8.18 18.54 -15.72
N SER A 14 -7.40 17.90 -14.83
CA SER A 14 -5.99 17.54 -15.06
C SER A 14 -5.77 16.24 -15.85
N ASN A 15 -6.80 15.73 -16.54
CA ASN A 15 -6.73 14.44 -17.27
C ASN A 15 -6.28 13.25 -16.42
N LYS A 16 -6.62 13.22 -15.13
CA LYS A 16 -6.31 12.09 -14.23
C LYS A 16 -6.85 10.75 -14.74
N SER A 17 -7.95 10.79 -15.50
CA SER A 17 -8.59 9.62 -16.12
C SER A 17 -7.65 8.83 -17.04
N ILE A 18 -6.56 9.43 -17.53
CA ILE A 18 -5.51 8.69 -18.28
C ILE A 18 -4.92 7.56 -17.45
N ALA A 19 -4.91 7.68 -16.13
CA ALA A 19 -4.45 6.62 -15.24
C ALA A 19 -5.24 5.31 -15.40
N GLN A 20 -6.49 5.38 -15.91
CA GLN A 20 -7.30 4.22 -16.22
C GLN A 20 -6.67 3.33 -17.32
N THR A 21 -5.81 3.90 -18.16
CA THR A 21 -5.09 3.10 -19.16
C THR A 21 -4.19 2.03 -18.52
N GLY A 22 -3.70 2.28 -17.30
CA GLY A 22 -2.97 1.27 -16.54
C GLY A 22 -3.79 0.00 -16.26
N ARG A 23 -5.12 0.12 -16.18
CA ARG A 23 -6.00 -1.03 -16.04
C ARG A 23 -5.99 -1.94 -17.27
N TYR A 24 -5.84 -1.36 -18.47
CA TYR A 24 -5.78 -2.14 -19.73
C TYR A 24 -4.66 -3.17 -19.73
N LEU A 25 -3.54 -2.89 -19.04
CA LEU A 25 -2.44 -3.84 -18.90
C LEU A 25 -2.83 -5.14 -18.17
N LEU A 26 -3.87 -5.10 -17.35
CA LEU A 26 -4.31 -6.21 -16.50
C LEU A 26 -5.66 -6.80 -16.95
N GLU A 27 -6.29 -6.27 -17.99
CA GLU A 27 -7.60 -6.74 -18.45
C GLU A 27 -7.54 -8.22 -18.89
N GLU A 28 -6.52 -8.61 -19.66
CA GLU A 28 -6.37 -9.98 -20.12
C GLU A 28 -6.21 -10.98 -18.96
N VAL A 29 -5.43 -10.61 -17.94
CA VAL A 29 -5.31 -11.41 -16.70
C VAL A 29 -6.65 -11.48 -15.97
N HIS A 30 -7.36 -10.36 -15.86
CA HIS A 30 -8.65 -10.30 -15.19
C HIS A 30 -9.70 -11.18 -15.87
N ASP A 31 -9.80 -11.07 -17.19
CA ASP A 31 -10.76 -11.82 -17.99
C ASP A 31 -10.48 -13.33 -17.94
N TRP A 32 -9.21 -13.72 -17.96
CA TRP A 32 -8.81 -15.12 -17.78
C TRP A 32 -9.22 -15.67 -16.41
N ILE A 33 -8.97 -14.89 -15.32
CA ILE A 33 -9.37 -15.29 -13.96
C ILE A 33 -10.88 -15.43 -13.84
N LEU A 34 -11.66 -14.49 -14.40
CA LEU A 34 -13.11 -14.55 -14.41
C LEU A 34 -13.61 -15.76 -15.18
N SER A 35 -13.12 -15.98 -16.40
CA SER A 35 -13.51 -17.10 -17.26
C SER A 35 -13.25 -18.44 -16.57
N ASN A 36 -12.11 -18.58 -15.90
CA ASN A 36 -11.81 -19.78 -15.12
C ASN A 36 -12.77 -19.94 -13.94
N SER A 37 -13.10 -18.90 -13.22
CA SER A 37 -14.05 -18.94 -12.10
C SER A 37 -15.44 -19.34 -12.57
N GLU A 38 -15.90 -18.79 -13.69
CA GLU A 38 -17.19 -19.15 -14.31
C GLU A 38 -17.23 -20.62 -14.75
N LEU A 39 -16.14 -21.10 -15.35
CA LEU A 39 -16.02 -22.50 -15.75
C LEU A 39 -16.11 -23.43 -14.53
N GLN A 40 -15.37 -23.14 -13.47
CA GLN A 40 -15.41 -23.92 -12.23
C GLN A 40 -16.81 -23.91 -11.59
N GLN A 41 -17.51 -22.77 -11.61
CA GLN A 41 -18.90 -22.70 -11.13
C GLN A 41 -19.85 -23.53 -11.99
N LYS A 42 -19.69 -23.54 -13.31
CA LYS A 42 -20.50 -24.40 -14.22
C LYS A 42 -20.28 -25.88 -13.92
N ILE A 43 -19.02 -26.32 -13.76
CA ILE A 43 -18.65 -27.69 -13.41
C ILE A 43 -19.27 -28.08 -12.05
N TYR A 44 -19.14 -27.19 -11.05
CA TYR A 44 -19.72 -27.41 -9.74
C TYR A 44 -21.26 -27.57 -9.82
N ASN A 45 -21.94 -26.68 -10.52
CA ASN A 45 -23.41 -26.74 -10.66
C ASN A 45 -23.87 -28.04 -11.29
N HIS A 46 -23.14 -28.56 -12.29
CA HIS A 46 -23.44 -29.88 -12.88
C HIS A 46 -23.23 -31.00 -11.86
N LYS A 47 -22.09 -31.04 -11.18
CA LYS A 47 -21.79 -32.03 -10.12
C LYS A 47 -22.80 -31.98 -8.98
N TYR A 48 -23.19 -30.78 -8.55
CA TYR A 48 -24.17 -30.59 -7.48
C TYR A 48 -25.55 -31.03 -7.86
N THR A 49 -25.96 -30.81 -9.11
CA THR A 49 -27.23 -31.32 -9.64
C THR A 49 -27.24 -32.87 -9.69
N GLN A 50 -26.15 -33.49 -10.15
CA GLN A 50 -25.99 -34.94 -10.15
C GLN A 50 -26.03 -35.49 -8.72
N TRP A 51 -25.30 -34.92 -7.80
CA TRP A 51 -25.28 -35.26 -6.38
C TRP A 51 -26.69 -35.20 -5.76
N LYS A 52 -27.48 -34.18 -6.05
CA LYS A 52 -28.88 -34.09 -5.58
C LYS A 52 -29.74 -35.25 -6.10
N LEU A 53 -29.59 -35.63 -7.36
CA LEU A 53 -30.31 -36.79 -7.93
C LEU A 53 -29.87 -38.06 -7.23
N ASP A 54 -28.57 -38.30 -7.08
CA ASP A 54 -28.02 -39.48 -6.41
C ASP A 54 -28.49 -39.59 -4.97
N CYS A 55 -28.47 -38.46 -4.21
CA CYS A 55 -29.03 -38.42 -2.86
C CYS A 55 -30.53 -38.77 -2.82
N THR A 56 -31.29 -38.34 -3.83
CA THR A 56 -32.73 -38.64 -3.90
C THR A 56 -32.97 -40.13 -4.13
N TYR A 57 -32.19 -40.80 -5.00
CA TYR A 57 -32.26 -42.24 -5.24
C TYR A 57 -31.80 -43.02 -4.01
N LYS A 58 -30.67 -42.66 -3.39
CA LYS A 58 -30.11 -43.35 -2.22
C LYS A 58 -31.02 -43.26 -1.00
N LYS A 59 -31.63 -42.09 -0.74
CA LYS A 59 -32.64 -41.95 0.32
C LYS A 59 -33.85 -42.87 0.14
N LYS A 60 -34.32 -43.10 -1.10
CA LYS A 60 -35.37 -44.04 -1.39
C LYS A 60 -34.95 -45.51 -1.17
N ALA A 61 -33.67 -45.78 -1.36
CA ALA A 61 -33.07 -47.12 -1.11
C ALA A 61 -32.60 -47.32 0.35
N HIS A 62 -32.82 -46.35 1.24
CA HIS A 62 -32.30 -46.31 2.61
C HIS A 62 -30.78 -46.41 2.70
N GLU A 63 -30.06 -45.89 1.70
CA GLU A 63 -28.62 -45.81 1.67
C GLU A 63 -28.12 -44.41 2.06
N GLU A 64 -26.85 -44.30 2.50
CA GLU A 64 -26.20 -43.02 2.82
C GLU A 64 -25.97 -42.18 1.55
N CYS A 65 -26.19 -40.84 1.67
CA CYS A 65 -25.90 -39.92 0.59
C CYS A 65 -24.37 -39.78 0.40
N PRO A 66 -23.91 -39.63 -0.85
CA PRO A 66 -22.50 -39.31 -1.09
C PRO A 66 -22.15 -37.92 -0.53
N GLU A 67 -20.87 -37.69 -0.33
CA GLU A 67 -20.36 -36.38 0.13
C GLU A 67 -20.77 -35.26 -0.83
N GLU A 68 -21.18 -34.13 -0.26
CA GLU A 68 -21.57 -32.95 -1.04
C GLU A 68 -20.34 -32.35 -1.75
N PRO A 69 -20.45 -32.08 -3.09
CA PRO A 69 -19.34 -31.47 -3.79
C PRO A 69 -18.99 -30.10 -3.23
N GLU A 70 -17.71 -29.87 -3.02
CA GLU A 70 -17.20 -28.59 -2.50
C GLU A 70 -17.41 -27.45 -3.51
N LYS A 71 -17.97 -26.34 -3.03
CA LYS A 71 -18.21 -25.17 -3.86
C LYS A 71 -16.89 -24.42 -4.13
N PRO A 72 -16.49 -24.25 -5.41
CA PRO A 72 -15.27 -23.56 -5.74
C PRO A 72 -15.34 -22.07 -5.39
N ALA A 73 -14.20 -21.49 -5.01
CA ALA A 73 -14.05 -20.07 -4.82
C ALA A 73 -14.26 -19.31 -6.15
N TYR A 74 -15.00 -18.20 -6.10
CA TYR A 74 -15.15 -17.31 -7.24
C TYR A 74 -14.11 -16.21 -7.18
N LYS A 75 -13.09 -16.30 -8.03
CA LYS A 75 -11.96 -15.38 -8.05
C LYS A 75 -12.19 -14.22 -9.02
N MET A 76 -11.68 -13.05 -8.68
CA MET A 76 -11.64 -11.86 -9.54
C MET A 76 -10.45 -10.98 -9.16
N LEU A 77 -9.75 -10.43 -10.13
CA LEU A 77 -8.57 -9.59 -9.88
C LEU A 77 -8.96 -8.20 -9.36
N PHE A 78 -9.85 -7.50 -10.07
CA PHE A 78 -10.28 -6.16 -9.71
C PHE A 78 -11.46 -6.18 -8.74
N LEU A 79 -11.29 -5.52 -7.59
CA LEU A 79 -12.36 -5.29 -6.63
C LEU A 79 -12.89 -3.87 -6.79
N PRO A 80 -14.20 -3.68 -7.06
CA PRO A 80 -14.79 -2.35 -7.06
C PRO A 80 -14.63 -1.67 -5.69
N ALA A 81 -14.30 -0.38 -5.68
CA ALA A 81 -14.18 0.39 -4.44
C ALA A 81 -15.51 0.52 -3.68
N THR A 82 -16.65 0.28 -4.36
CA THR A 82 -18.00 0.21 -3.75
C THR A 82 -18.30 -1.11 -3.05
N THR A 83 -17.37 -2.07 -3.07
CA THR A 83 -17.57 -3.39 -2.45
C THR A 83 -17.73 -3.22 -0.93
N SER A 84 -18.78 -3.83 -0.35
CA SER A 84 -18.98 -3.79 1.10
C SER A 84 -17.83 -4.48 1.85
N TYR A 85 -17.59 -4.07 3.09
CA TYR A 85 -16.53 -4.59 3.96
C TYR A 85 -16.52 -6.13 4.01
N SER A 86 -17.67 -6.73 4.31
CA SER A 86 -17.79 -8.20 4.42
C SER A 86 -17.53 -8.89 3.08
N ARG A 87 -18.05 -8.34 1.98
CA ARG A 87 -17.83 -8.91 0.65
C ARG A 87 -16.38 -8.80 0.23
N MET A 88 -15.69 -7.72 0.57
CA MET A 88 -14.27 -7.56 0.28
C MET A 88 -13.43 -8.61 1.01
N GLN A 89 -13.71 -8.88 2.28
CA GLN A 89 -13.03 -9.95 3.02
C GLN A 89 -13.27 -11.33 2.41
N ILE A 90 -14.52 -11.65 2.04
CA ILE A 90 -14.83 -12.89 1.35
C ILE A 90 -14.03 -13.00 0.04
N GLN A 91 -13.99 -11.92 -0.74
CA GLN A 91 -13.29 -11.95 -2.02
C GLN A 91 -11.77 -12.07 -1.85
N MET A 92 -11.17 -11.40 -0.87
CA MET A 92 -9.75 -11.56 -0.56
C MET A 92 -9.41 -12.98 -0.11
N ARG A 93 -10.27 -13.62 0.69
CA ARG A 93 -10.13 -15.04 1.05
C ARG A 93 -10.19 -15.93 -0.20
N ASP A 94 -11.19 -15.72 -1.04
CA ASP A 94 -11.45 -16.55 -2.22
C ASP A 94 -10.34 -16.40 -3.28
N ASN A 95 -9.78 -15.20 -3.42
CA ASN A 95 -8.63 -14.95 -4.28
C ASN A 95 -7.34 -15.60 -3.75
N GLY A 96 -7.16 -15.65 -2.44
CA GLY A 96 -5.98 -16.23 -1.80
C GLY A 96 -4.66 -15.64 -2.30
N PRO A 97 -3.65 -16.45 -2.66
CA PRO A 97 -2.32 -15.99 -3.09
C PRO A 97 -2.33 -15.18 -4.40
N GLN A 98 -3.36 -15.33 -5.25
CA GLN A 98 -3.51 -14.53 -6.46
C GLN A 98 -3.58 -13.04 -6.15
N GLY A 99 -4.15 -12.67 -4.98
CA GLY A 99 -4.33 -11.30 -4.55
C GLY A 99 -5.50 -10.58 -5.23
N SER A 100 -5.62 -9.32 -4.90
CA SER A 100 -6.71 -8.44 -5.33
C SER A 100 -6.17 -7.05 -5.61
N ILE A 101 -6.85 -6.31 -6.50
CA ILE A 101 -6.50 -4.93 -6.81
C ILE A 101 -7.77 -4.07 -6.68
N ILE A 102 -7.73 -3.05 -5.84
CA ILE A 102 -8.69 -1.95 -5.90
C ILE A 102 -8.13 -0.93 -6.88
N PHE A 103 -8.81 -0.76 -8.01
CA PHE A 103 -8.42 0.20 -9.04
C PHE A 103 -9.59 1.15 -9.29
N ASP A 104 -9.48 2.41 -8.82
CA ASP A 104 -10.54 3.39 -8.97
C ASP A 104 -9.97 4.77 -9.34
N THR A 105 -10.65 5.45 -10.26
CA THR A 105 -10.26 6.80 -10.69
C THR A 105 -10.93 7.91 -9.88
N GLU A 106 -11.81 7.54 -8.93
CA GLU A 106 -12.49 8.45 -8.02
C GLU A 106 -12.37 7.97 -6.58
N ALA A 107 -11.40 8.50 -5.83
CA ALA A 107 -11.17 8.13 -4.44
C ALA A 107 -12.38 8.39 -3.51
N GLN A 108 -13.32 9.25 -3.91
CA GLN A 108 -14.55 9.50 -3.18
C GLN A 108 -15.38 8.23 -2.96
N THR A 109 -15.33 7.30 -3.91
CA THR A 109 -16.03 6.01 -3.82
C THR A 109 -15.59 5.23 -2.59
N LEU A 110 -14.28 5.14 -2.36
CA LEU A 110 -13.73 4.44 -1.18
C LEU A 110 -14.02 5.19 0.13
N ALA A 111 -13.91 6.53 0.12
CA ALA A 111 -14.25 7.35 1.29
C ALA A 111 -15.72 7.17 1.70
N THR A 112 -16.63 7.12 0.72
CA THR A 112 -18.07 6.90 0.98
C THR A 112 -18.32 5.48 1.54
N ALA A 113 -17.66 4.46 1.01
CA ALA A 113 -17.77 3.09 1.51
C ALA A 113 -17.32 2.98 2.98
N ASN A 114 -16.26 3.69 3.36
CA ASN A 114 -15.81 3.78 4.75
C ASN A 114 -16.87 4.36 5.71
N HIS A 115 -17.73 5.26 5.24
CA HIS A 115 -18.76 5.89 6.07
C HIS A 115 -20.03 5.03 6.23
N LEU A 116 -20.36 4.24 5.22
CA LEU A 116 -21.65 3.54 5.15
C LEU A 116 -21.62 2.16 5.77
N ASP A 117 -20.46 1.54 5.91
CA ASP A 117 -20.34 0.16 6.39
C ASP A 117 -20.03 0.12 7.91
N CYS A 118 -20.73 -0.77 8.61
CA CYS A 118 -20.52 -1.05 10.04
C CYS A 118 -19.14 -1.72 10.33
N GLY A 119 -18.28 -1.90 9.33
CA GLY A 119 -16.97 -2.51 9.46
C GLY A 119 -15.84 -1.47 9.48
N ASN A 120 -14.73 -1.79 10.11
CA ASN A 120 -13.55 -0.94 10.11
C ASN A 120 -12.71 -1.20 8.84
N PHE A 121 -13.10 -0.55 7.73
CA PHE A 121 -12.43 -0.66 6.43
C PHE A 121 -10.96 -0.24 6.51
N ASP A 122 -10.69 0.81 7.28
CA ASP A 122 -9.34 1.33 7.52
C ASP A 122 -8.43 0.30 8.19
N ASP A 123 -8.93 -0.42 9.21
CA ASP A 123 -8.18 -1.49 9.88
C ASP A 123 -7.85 -2.64 8.91
N MET A 124 -8.82 -3.04 8.10
CA MET A 124 -8.61 -4.08 7.08
C MET A 124 -7.55 -3.68 6.06
N LEU A 125 -7.59 -2.44 5.55
CA LEU A 125 -6.59 -1.94 4.61
C LEU A 125 -5.20 -1.85 5.25
N ARG A 126 -5.11 -1.42 6.52
CA ARG A 126 -3.84 -1.38 7.26
C ARG A 126 -3.24 -2.77 7.45
N LYS A 127 -4.06 -3.74 7.87
CA LYS A 127 -3.64 -5.14 8.02
C LYS A 127 -3.23 -5.75 6.68
N ALA A 128 -3.98 -5.51 5.62
CA ALA A 128 -3.65 -6.00 4.29
C ALA A 128 -2.33 -5.42 3.75
N PHE A 129 -2.03 -4.14 4.03
CA PHE A 129 -0.74 -3.54 3.67
C PHE A 129 0.45 -4.22 4.36
N GLU A 130 0.31 -4.56 5.65
CA GLU A 130 1.36 -5.21 6.45
C GLU A 130 1.35 -6.75 6.28
N HIS A 131 0.41 -7.31 5.51
CA HIS A 131 0.14 -8.74 5.40
C HIS A 131 -0.16 -9.41 6.74
N GLU A 132 -0.76 -8.66 7.68
CA GLU A 132 -1.24 -9.17 8.96
C GLU A 132 -2.54 -9.95 8.78
N ASN A 133 -2.79 -10.92 9.66
CA ASN A 133 -4.01 -11.73 9.63
C ASN A 133 -5.28 -10.86 9.71
N ILE A 134 -6.24 -11.18 8.87
CA ILE A 134 -7.59 -10.60 8.93
C ILE A 134 -8.56 -11.71 9.31
N ASP A 135 -9.15 -11.56 10.49
CA ASP A 135 -10.11 -12.49 11.05
C ASP A 135 -11.45 -11.80 11.23
N SER A 136 -12.52 -12.46 10.83
CA SER A 136 -13.87 -11.92 10.96
C SER A 136 -14.86 -13.03 11.28
N ALA A 137 -15.66 -12.82 12.31
CA ALA A 137 -16.80 -13.67 12.66
C ALA A 137 -18.10 -12.93 12.30
N PHE A 138 -18.93 -13.56 11.48
CA PHE A 138 -20.22 -12.98 11.12
C PHE A 138 -21.26 -13.26 12.20
N LYS A 139 -22.14 -12.26 12.46
CA LYS A 139 -23.30 -12.42 13.35
C LYS A 139 -24.44 -13.22 12.73
N ILE A 140 -24.37 -13.50 11.42
CA ILE A 140 -25.44 -14.20 10.69
C ILE A 140 -25.18 -15.71 10.78
N ASN A 141 -26.15 -16.44 11.31
CA ASN A 141 -26.11 -17.91 11.38
C ASN A 141 -25.94 -18.51 9.98
N GLY A 142 -24.97 -19.41 9.81
CA GLY A 142 -24.68 -20.12 8.57
C GLY A 142 -23.56 -19.53 7.72
N LEU A 143 -22.96 -18.39 8.10
CA LEU A 143 -21.73 -17.88 7.48
C LEU A 143 -20.50 -18.40 8.24
N THR A 144 -19.59 -19.02 7.51
CA THR A 144 -18.31 -19.49 8.02
C THR A 144 -17.42 -18.29 8.40
N PRO A 145 -16.75 -18.31 9.56
CA PRO A 145 -15.76 -17.30 9.89
C PRO A 145 -14.70 -17.14 8.79
N ILE A 146 -14.22 -15.94 8.58
CA ILE A 146 -13.17 -15.65 7.60
C ILE A 146 -11.83 -15.61 8.32
N TYR A 147 -10.85 -16.32 7.76
CA TYR A 147 -9.45 -16.29 8.19
C TYR A 147 -8.57 -16.07 6.96
N ILE A 148 -7.95 -14.90 6.87
CA ILE A 148 -7.01 -14.56 5.80
C ILE A 148 -5.63 -14.38 6.44
N ARG A 149 -4.76 -15.39 6.30
CA ARG A 149 -3.44 -15.38 6.93
C ARG A 149 -2.47 -14.41 6.27
N PHE A 150 -2.52 -14.28 4.96
CA PHE A 150 -1.65 -13.42 4.17
C PHE A 150 -2.50 -12.64 3.17
N PRO A 151 -3.16 -11.56 3.60
CA PRO A 151 -3.95 -10.75 2.69
C PRO A 151 -3.05 -10.12 1.61
N MET A 152 -3.42 -10.31 0.36
CA MET A 152 -2.71 -9.82 -0.82
C MET A 152 -3.58 -8.77 -1.50
N LEU A 153 -3.36 -7.50 -1.17
CA LEU A 153 -4.15 -6.40 -1.70
C LEU A 153 -3.25 -5.28 -2.21
N ALA A 154 -3.40 -4.92 -3.47
CA ALA A 154 -2.87 -3.71 -4.05
C ALA A 154 -3.99 -2.67 -4.24
N MET A 155 -3.65 -1.39 -4.19
CA MET A 155 -4.61 -0.31 -4.41
C MET A 155 -4.01 0.78 -5.27
N PHE A 156 -4.76 1.18 -6.30
CA PHE A 156 -4.46 2.35 -7.10
C PHE A 156 -5.69 3.25 -7.17
N LEU A 157 -5.53 4.47 -6.68
CA LEU A 157 -6.59 5.48 -6.68
C LEU A 157 -6.13 6.73 -7.42
N THR A 158 -7.08 7.44 -8.00
CA THR A 158 -6.86 8.84 -8.38
C THR A 158 -7.96 9.72 -7.82
N GLY A 159 -7.64 11.01 -7.64
CA GLY A 159 -8.62 11.94 -7.08
C GLY A 159 -8.13 13.38 -7.06
N THR A 160 -8.96 14.24 -6.50
CA THR A 160 -8.63 15.63 -6.21
C THR A 160 -8.04 15.79 -4.81
N PRO A 161 -7.37 16.91 -4.50
CA PRO A 161 -6.91 17.18 -3.15
C PRO A 161 -8.03 17.12 -2.09
N SER A 162 -9.25 17.56 -2.43
CA SER A 162 -10.40 17.49 -1.51
C SER A 162 -10.86 16.04 -1.24
N GLN A 163 -10.85 15.19 -2.26
CA GLN A 163 -11.16 13.76 -2.10
C GLN A 163 -10.10 13.04 -1.25
N MET A 164 -8.82 13.42 -1.40
CA MET A 164 -7.77 12.92 -0.54
C MET A 164 -7.98 13.37 0.91
N ALA A 165 -8.29 14.66 1.14
CA ALA A 165 -8.58 15.18 2.49
C ALA A 165 -9.72 14.40 3.14
N SER A 166 -10.82 14.14 2.43
CA SER A 166 -11.94 13.33 2.91
C SER A 166 -11.52 11.90 3.26
N LEU A 167 -10.66 11.26 2.47
CA LEU A 167 -10.14 9.92 2.76
C LEU A 167 -9.29 9.92 4.04
N ILE A 168 -8.49 10.98 4.27
CA ILE A 168 -7.64 11.10 5.46
C ILE A 168 -8.47 11.43 6.71
N GLU A 169 -9.47 12.32 6.61
CA GLU A 169 -10.36 12.66 7.73
C GLU A 169 -11.17 11.46 8.21
N THR A 170 -11.53 10.56 7.31
CA THR A 170 -12.30 9.35 7.61
C THR A 170 -11.44 8.19 8.10
N SER A 171 -10.13 8.26 7.87
CA SER A 171 -9.17 7.23 8.23
C SER A 171 -8.59 7.52 9.62
N GLU A 172 -8.51 6.50 10.46
CA GLU A 172 -7.61 6.60 11.60
C GLU A 172 -6.18 6.86 11.12
N LYS A 173 -5.40 7.56 11.93
CA LYS A 173 -4.06 8.14 11.64
C LYS A 173 -3.01 7.22 10.98
N GLY A 174 -3.33 6.00 10.63
CA GLY A 174 -2.37 5.01 10.13
C GLY A 174 -2.45 4.73 8.64
N LEU A 175 -3.60 4.83 7.99
CA LEU A 175 -3.75 4.49 6.56
C LEU A 175 -3.01 5.46 5.63
N PRO A 176 -3.10 6.78 5.81
CA PRO A 176 -2.44 7.72 4.90
C PRO A 176 -0.94 7.52 4.76
N SER A 177 -0.25 7.11 5.84
CA SER A 177 1.18 6.83 5.80
C SER A 177 1.57 5.57 5.03
N ARG A 178 0.60 4.72 4.67
CA ARG A 178 0.79 3.50 3.87
C ARG A 178 0.53 3.70 2.38
N ILE A 179 -0.02 4.86 2.02
CA ILE A 179 -0.34 5.18 0.63
C ILE A 179 0.81 6.00 0.03
N MET A 180 1.36 5.53 -1.07
CA MET A 180 2.34 6.27 -1.86
C MET A 180 1.62 7.37 -2.63
N LEU A 181 1.87 8.63 -2.25
CA LEU A 181 1.19 9.78 -2.82
C LEU A 181 2.01 10.36 -3.98
N TYR A 182 1.34 10.60 -5.09
CA TYR A 182 1.90 11.30 -6.24
C TYR A 182 0.99 12.48 -6.63
N THR A 183 1.53 13.67 -6.73
CA THR A 183 0.76 14.86 -7.15
C THR A 183 1.39 15.54 -8.36
N PHE A 184 0.54 16.09 -9.20
CA PHE A 184 0.97 16.84 -10.35
C PHE A 184 -0.03 17.96 -10.69
N ARG A 185 0.44 18.94 -11.43
CA ARG A 185 -0.40 19.98 -12.04
C ARG A 185 -0.23 19.89 -13.54
N SER A 186 -1.35 19.82 -14.26
CA SER A 186 -1.31 19.91 -15.70
C SER A 186 -1.05 21.34 -16.13
N ILE A 187 -0.28 21.53 -17.20
CA ILE A 187 -0.15 22.81 -17.87
C ILE A 187 -1.50 23.09 -18.55
N PRO A 188 -2.16 24.22 -18.25
CA PRO A 188 -3.45 24.58 -18.85
C PRO A 188 -3.26 24.92 -20.34
N LYS A 189 -3.31 23.88 -21.18
CA LYS A 189 -3.23 24.01 -22.62
C LYS A 189 -4.42 23.31 -23.25
N TRP A 190 -5.17 24.04 -24.08
CA TRP A 190 -6.22 23.44 -24.89
C TRP A 190 -5.62 22.41 -25.85
N LYS A 191 -6.13 21.19 -25.85
CA LYS A 191 -5.82 20.18 -26.84
C LYS A 191 -6.94 20.14 -27.86
N PRO A 192 -6.66 20.36 -29.15
CA PRO A 192 -7.67 20.21 -30.19
C PRO A 192 -8.30 18.82 -30.12
N MET A 193 -9.60 18.77 -30.28
CA MET A 193 -10.34 17.52 -30.45
C MET A 193 -10.40 17.23 -31.96
N GLY A 194 -10.11 16.03 -32.38
CA GLY A 194 -10.13 15.59 -33.77
C GLY A 194 -10.33 14.10 -33.87
N ASP A 195 -10.67 13.62 -35.07
CA ASP A 195 -10.97 12.21 -35.34
C ASP A 195 -9.72 11.30 -35.38
N ASP A 196 -8.52 11.88 -35.36
CA ASP A 196 -7.25 11.14 -35.44
C ASP A 196 -6.79 10.54 -34.10
N SER A 197 -7.69 10.35 -33.14
CA SER A 197 -7.34 9.78 -31.85
C SER A 197 -7.05 8.28 -31.95
N ILE A 198 -5.79 7.91 -31.83
CA ILE A 198 -5.38 6.51 -31.64
C ILE A 198 -6.04 5.99 -30.36
N SER A 199 -6.75 4.87 -30.48
CA SER A 199 -7.31 4.21 -29.30
C SER A 199 -6.18 3.75 -28.37
N LEU A 200 -6.07 4.40 -27.21
CA LEU A 200 -5.07 3.99 -26.20
C LEU A 200 -5.25 2.52 -25.81
N LYS A 201 -6.48 2.03 -25.76
CA LYS A 201 -6.76 0.62 -25.46
C LYS A 201 -6.11 -0.32 -26.48
N GLU A 202 -6.23 -0.02 -27.78
CA GLU A 202 -5.60 -0.83 -28.82
C GLU A 202 -4.07 -0.77 -28.73
N SER A 203 -3.52 0.42 -28.42
CA SER A 203 -2.06 0.58 -28.25
C SER A 203 -1.50 -0.19 -27.05
N PHE A 204 -2.31 -0.47 -26.04
CA PHE A 204 -1.92 -1.22 -24.84
C PHE A 204 -2.05 -2.74 -25.00
N LYS A 205 -2.77 -3.26 -26.00
CA LYS A 205 -2.98 -4.71 -26.19
C LYS A 205 -1.67 -5.53 -26.21
N PRO A 206 -0.62 -5.15 -26.97
CA PRO A 206 0.63 -5.94 -26.96
C PRO A 206 1.28 -5.99 -25.58
N LEU A 207 1.20 -4.88 -24.82
CA LEU A 207 1.73 -4.83 -23.46
C LEU A 207 0.87 -5.63 -22.48
N ALA A 208 -0.45 -5.62 -22.65
CA ALA A 208 -1.37 -6.45 -21.86
C ALA A 208 -1.08 -7.93 -22.02
N HIS A 209 -0.82 -8.36 -23.27
CA HIS A 209 -0.41 -9.74 -23.53
C HIS A 209 0.92 -10.10 -22.86
N ARG A 210 1.91 -9.21 -22.91
CA ARG A 210 3.18 -9.42 -22.18
C ARG A 210 2.99 -9.51 -20.66
N VAL A 211 2.04 -8.73 -20.10
CA VAL A 211 1.70 -8.81 -18.67
C VAL A 211 0.97 -10.12 -18.35
N PHE A 212 0.16 -10.63 -19.27
CA PHE A 212 -0.48 -11.94 -19.14
C PHE A 212 0.56 -13.08 -19.14
N GLU A 213 1.55 -13.05 -20.04
CA GLU A 213 2.68 -13.98 -20.03
C GLU A 213 3.48 -13.90 -18.71
N LEU A 214 3.77 -12.67 -18.25
CA LEU A 214 4.45 -12.43 -16.96
C LEU A 214 3.65 -13.01 -15.79
N TYR A 215 2.33 -12.86 -15.80
CA TYR A 215 1.45 -13.42 -14.76
C TYR A 215 1.65 -14.94 -14.68
N HIS A 216 1.55 -15.66 -15.77
CA HIS A 216 1.75 -17.12 -15.81
C HIS A 216 3.19 -17.53 -15.49
N PHE A 217 4.16 -16.76 -15.95
CA PHE A 217 5.55 -16.98 -15.54
C PHE A 217 5.71 -16.87 -14.02
N CYS A 218 5.05 -15.89 -13.38
CA CYS A 218 5.08 -15.73 -11.93
C CYS A 218 4.39 -16.87 -11.18
N GLU A 219 3.28 -17.40 -11.69
CA GLU A 219 2.60 -18.55 -11.09
C GLU A 219 3.49 -19.81 -11.09
N ASN A 220 4.22 -20.06 -12.20
CA ASN A 220 5.03 -21.25 -12.38
C ASN A 220 6.41 -21.18 -11.72
N HIS A 221 6.90 -20.00 -11.39
CA HIS A 221 8.24 -19.78 -10.83
C HIS A 221 8.18 -18.94 -9.54
N PRO A 222 7.78 -19.52 -8.41
CA PRO A 222 7.85 -18.80 -7.12
C PRO A 222 9.30 -18.48 -6.77
N VAL A 223 9.53 -17.28 -6.20
CA VAL A 223 10.89 -16.79 -5.95
C VAL A 223 11.06 -16.18 -4.56
N LEU A 224 12.28 -16.25 -4.04
CA LEU A 224 12.76 -15.47 -2.91
C LEU A 224 13.58 -14.28 -3.42
N PHE A 225 13.28 -13.11 -2.89
CA PHE A 225 13.94 -11.87 -3.29
C PHE A 225 14.95 -11.41 -2.24
N HIS A 226 16.11 -10.96 -2.69
CA HIS A 226 17.22 -10.56 -1.85
C HIS A 226 17.78 -9.19 -2.24
N PHE A 227 18.03 -8.34 -1.24
CA PHE A 227 18.95 -7.22 -1.37
C PHE A 227 20.37 -7.63 -0.99
N SER A 228 21.37 -7.02 -1.62
CA SER A 228 22.76 -7.11 -1.17
C SER A 228 22.96 -6.37 0.16
N ARG A 229 24.05 -6.66 0.85
CA ARG A 229 24.40 -5.96 2.10
C ARG A 229 24.58 -4.46 1.86
N SER A 230 25.23 -4.07 0.78
CA SER A 230 25.41 -2.67 0.42
C SER A 230 24.09 -1.94 0.15
N GLN A 231 23.12 -2.60 -0.50
CA GLN A 231 21.78 -2.03 -0.74
C GLN A 231 21.02 -1.83 0.58
N TRP A 232 21.10 -2.78 1.50
CA TRP A 232 20.54 -2.61 2.85
C TRP A 232 21.16 -1.47 3.63
N ASP A 233 22.48 -1.36 3.61
CA ASP A 233 23.21 -0.31 4.33
C ASP A 233 22.88 1.07 3.74
N TYR A 234 22.79 1.19 2.42
CA TYR A 234 22.42 2.43 1.75
C TYR A 234 20.96 2.83 2.02
N LEU A 235 20.02 1.86 1.98
CA LEU A 235 18.61 2.08 2.31
C LEU A 235 18.47 2.60 3.74
N ASN A 236 19.09 1.90 4.69
CA ASN A 236 19.04 2.26 6.11
C ASN A 236 19.65 3.64 6.37
N HIS A 237 20.79 3.94 5.77
CA HIS A 237 21.41 5.26 5.88
C HIS A 237 20.49 6.38 5.35
N THR A 238 19.93 6.20 4.16
CA THR A 238 19.05 7.18 3.51
C THR A 238 17.82 7.46 4.36
N PHE A 239 17.09 6.42 4.80
CA PHE A 239 15.88 6.61 5.57
C PHE A 239 16.11 7.02 7.03
N SER A 240 17.25 6.68 7.62
CA SER A 240 17.66 7.20 8.92
C SER A 240 17.89 8.71 8.85
N LYS A 241 18.54 9.20 7.80
CA LYS A 241 18.75 10.63 7.58
C LYS A 241 17.43 11.36 7.39
N LEU A 242 16.55 10.86 6.53
CA LEU A 242 15.20 11.43 6.32
C LEU A 242 14.40 11.47 7.63
N LEU A 243 14.43 10.38 8.39
CA LEU A 243 13.71 10.30 9.65
C LEU A 243 14.23 11.35 10.65
N ALA A 244 15.53 11.55 10.72
CA ALA A 244 16.11 12.56 11.58
C ALA A 244 15.68 13.98 11.18
N GLU A 245 15.64 14.29 9.88
CA GLU A 245 15.17 15.58 9.36
C GLU A 245 13.69 15.82 9.76
N VAL A 246 12.83 14.84 9.57
CA VAL A 246 11.39 14.93 9.90
C VAL A 246 11.16 15.04 11.42
N VAL A 247 11.99 14.37 12.23
CA VAL A 247 11.94 14.51 13.69
C VAL A 247 12.28 15.95 14.12
N LEU A 248 13.24 16.59 13.42
CA LEU A 248 13.59 18.00 13.66
C LEU A 248 12.43 18.93 13.29
N GLU A 249 11.68 18.62 12.25
CA GLU A 249 10.48 19.38 11.84
C GLU A 249 9.30 19.17 12.82
N GLY A 250 9.35 18.16 13.67
CA GLY A 250 8.30 17.85 14.64
C GLY A 250 7.00 17.31 14.02
N ASN A 251 7.07 16.74 12.84
CA ASN A 251 5.93 16.22 12.10
C ASN A 251 5.78 14.69 12.29
N ASP A 252 4.89 14.27 13.19
CA ASP A 252 4.69 12.86 13.52
C ASP A 252 4.09 12.06 12.36
N ASP A 253 3.26 12.68 11.53
CA ASP A 253 2.64 12.01 10.38
C ASP A 253 3.69 11.68 9.31
N LEU A 254 4.62 12.60 9.04
CA LEU A 254 5.74 12.35 8.13
C LEU A 254 6.72 11.30 8.68
N GLN A 255 6.92 11.21 10.00
CA GLN A 255 7.73 10.12 10.57
C GLN A 255 7.14 8.75 10.24
N ALA A 256 5.82 8.63 10.29
CA ALA A 256 5.14 7.40 9.91
C ALA A 256 5.29 7.09 8.40
N VAL A 257 5.24 8.11 7.55
CA VAL A 257 5.46 8.00 6.10
C VAL A 257 6.88 7.50 5.81
N VAL A 258 7.92 8.13 6.36
CA VAL A 258 9.33 7.75 6.16
C VAL A 258 9.55 6.27 6.46
N LYS A 259 9.06 5.78 7.61
CA LYS A 259 9.23 4.38 8.02
C LYS A 259 8.60 3.39 7.04
N ARG A 260 7.46 3.74 6.45
CA ARG A 260 6.73 2.86 5.51
C ARG A 260 7.26 2.95 4.09
N TYR A 261 7.75 4.13 3.70
CA TYR A 261 8.30 4.32 2.37
C TYR A 261 9.60 3.53 2.14
N ALA A 262 10.39 3.28 3.20
CA ALA A 262 11.50 2.34 3.11
C ALA A 262 11.06 0.94 2.64
N CYS A 263 9.91 0.45 3.13
CA CYS A 263 9.33 -0.82 2.67
C CYS A 263 8.87 -0.76 1.21
N LEU A 264 8.39 0.40 0.74
CA LEU A 264 7.97 0.56 -0.67
C LEU A 264 9.14 0.44 -1.64
N VAL A 265 10.35 0.89 -1.26
CA VAL A 265 11.56 0.68 -2.09
C VAL A 265 11.76 -0.81 -2.36
N MET A 266 11.67 -1.64 -1.32
CA MET A 266 11.80 -3.10 -1.47
C MET A 266 10.69 -3.67 -2.37
N ARG A 267 9.43 -3.25 -2.18
CA ARG A 267 8.29 -3.75 -2.96
C ARG A 267 8.40 -3.39 -4.45
N ILE A 268 8.82 -2.17 -4.77
CA ILE A 268 9.03 -1.74 -6.16
C ILE A 268 10.25 -2.46 -6.76
N SER A 269 11.33 -2.63 -5.99
CA SER A 269 12.50 -3.41 -6.44
C SER A 269 12.14 -4.87 -6.74
N MET A 270 11.28 -5.50 -5.95
CA MET A 270 10.75 -6.83 -6.23
C MET A 270 10.06 -6.89 -7.60
N ILE A 271 9.23 -5.89 -7.92
CA ILE A 271 8.52 -5.83 -9.20
C ILE A 271 9.51 -5.70 -10.35
N GLN A 272 10.46 -4.76 -10.26
CA GLN A 272 11.43 -4.53 -11.33
C GLN A 272 12.34 -5.74 -11.56
N ALA A 273 12.84 -6.35 -10.48
CA ALA A 273 13.65 -7.56 -10.55
C ALA A 273 12.88 -8.73 -11.16
N ARG A 274 11.57 -8.84 -10.85
CA ARG A 274 10.74 -9.90 -11.41
C ARG A 274 10.47 -9.72 -12.91
N ILE A 275 10.20 -8.50 -13.35
CA ILE A 275 10.06 -8.19 -14.77
C ILE A 275 11.37 -8.53 -15.51
N ARG A 276 12.52 -8.17 -14.96
CA ARG A 276 13.84 -8.47 -15.55
C ARG A 276 14.09 -9.97 -15.65
N GLN A 277 13.70 -10.74 -14.64
CA GLN A 277 13.83 -12.19 -14.65
C GLN A 277 12.95 -12.83 -15.73
N PHE A 278 11.73 -12.35 -15.88
CA PHE A 278 10.82 -12.77 -16.94
C PHE A 278 11.37 -12.45 -18.34
N GLU A 279 11.89 -11.24 -18.56
CA GLU A 279 12.49 -10.84 -19.82
C GLU A 279 13.75 -11.67 -20.18
N ALA A 280 14.48 -12.12 -19.17
CA ALA A 280 15.63 -13.02 -19.33
C ALA A 280 15.22 -14.49 -19.44
N ASN A 281 13.94 -14.82 -19.29
CA ASN A 281 13.41 -16.20 -19.17
C ASN A 281 14.19 -17.03 -18.14
N ASP A 282 14.53 -16.41 -17.01
CA ASP A 282 15.29 -17.02 -15.93
C ASP A 282 14.33 -17.59 -14.87
N GLY A 283 14.28 -18.92 -14.74
CA GLY A 283 13.43 -19.64 -13.78
C GLY A 283 14.08 -19.83 -12.39
N ALA A 284 15.19 -19.15 -12.08
CA ALA A 284 15.88 -19.32 -10.80
C ALA A 284 14.96 -19.00 -9.61
N PRO A 285 15.01 -19.79 -8.52
CA PRO A 285 14.15 -19.59 -7.34
C PRO A 285 14.60 -18.41 -6.46
N ASP A 286 15.82 -17.91 -6.61
CA ASP A 286 16.36 -16.77 -5.87
C ASP A 286 16.65 -15.62 -6.81
N ILE A 287 16.13 -14.43 -6.48
CA ILE A 287 16.38 -13.20 -7.22
C ILE A 287 17.18 -12.24 -6.35
N TYR A 288 18.34 -11.85 -6.86
CA TYR A 288 19.16 -10.78 -6.28
C TYR A 288 18.89 -9.46 -7.01
N CYS A 289 18.52 -8.43 -6.23
CA CYS A 289 18.25 -7.11 -6.78
C CYS A 289 19.49 -6.55 -7.48
N LYS A 290 19.35 -6.06 -8.71
CA LYS A 290 20.41 -5.30 -9.37
C LYS A 290 20.41 -3.87 -8.84
N ASP A 291 21.59 -3.25 -8.79
CA ASP A 291 21.73 -1.87 -8.29
C ASP A 291 20.86 -0.88 -9.07
N VAL A 292 20.75 -1.06 -10.39
CA VAL A 292 19.90 -0.22 -11.23
C VAL A 292 18.41 -0.31 -10.84
N ASP A 293 17.92 -1.47 -10.43
CA ASP A 293 16.53 -1.66 -10.00
C ASP A 293 16.32 -1.08 -8.61
N PHE A 294 17.31 -1.23 -7.73
CA PHE A 294 17.30 -0.61 -6.41
C PHE A 294 17.31 0.92 -6.49
N GLU A 295 18.23 1.49 -7.26
CA GLU A 295 18.36 2.95 -7.42
C GLU A 295 17.09 3.58 -8.02
N ARG A 296 16.53 2.98 -9.08
CA ARG A 296 15.26 3.44 -9.66
C ARG A 296 14.11 3.39 -8.66
N SER A 297 14.00 2.28 -7.91
CA SER A 297 12.97 2.14 -6.89
C SER A 297 13.13 3.18 -5.80
N LEU A 298 14.34 3.44 -5.34
CA LEU A 298 14.64 4.46 -4.36
C LEU A 298 14.27 5.86 -4.87
N GLN A 299 14.65 6.21 -6.11
CA GLN A 299 14.30 7.50 -6.72
C GLN A 299 12.80 7.70 -6.85
N ILE A 300 12.04 6.68 -7.28
CA ILE A 300 10.58 6.75 -7.35
C ILE A 300 9.99 7.03 -5.97
N VAL A 301 10.43 6.30 -4.95
CA VAL A 301 9.91 6.45 -3.60
C VAL A 301 10.28 7.79 -2.98
N LEU A 302 11.51 8.28 -3.19
CA LEU A 302 11.94 9.60 -2.71
C LEU A 302 11.15 10.73 -3.40
N CYS A 303 10.89 10.62 -4.70
CA CYS A 303 10.01 11.56 -5.41
C CYS A 303 8.60 11.58 -4.78
N CYS A 304 8.00 10.42 -4.54
CA CYS A 304 6.69 10.32 -3.90
C CYS A 304 6.71 10.76 -2.42
N TYR A 305 7.83 10.61 -1.73
CA TYR A 305 8.01 11.16 -0.39
C TYR A 305 7.92 12.70 -0.39
N GLU A 306 8.60 13.38 -1.32
CA GLU A 306 8.48 14.83 -1.45
C GLU A 306 7.04 15.27 -1.78
N HIS A 307 6.35 14.53 -2.63
CA HIS A 307 4.92 14.79 -2.89
C HIS A 307 4.06 14.60 -1.64
N SER A 308 4.30 13.57 -0.85
CA SER A 308 3.61 13.35 0.42
C SER A 308 3.88 14.48 1.41
N ARG A 309 5.12 14.95 1.49
CA ARG A 309 5.52 16.07 2.34
C ARG A 309 4.78 17.35 1.95
N LEU A 310 4.72 17.68 0.66
CA LEU A 310 3.98 18.83 0.14
C LEU A 310 2.48 18.75 0.46
N LEU A 311 1.86 17.60 0.22
CA LEU A 311 0.43 17.39 0.42
C LEU A 311 0.04 17.44 1.89
N LEU A 312 0.75 16.71 2.75
CA LEU A 312 0.46 16.67 4.18
C LEU A 312 0.72 18.01 4.87
N SER A 313 1.72 18.79 4.39
CA SER A 313 1.96 20.14 4.91
C SER A 313 0.90 21.16 4.50
N SER A 314 0.18 20.91 3.41
CA SER A 314 -0.88 21.81 2.90
C SER A 314 -2.27 21.48 3.45
N MET A 315 -2.43 20.36 4.16
CA MET A 315 -3.70 19.97 4.76
C MET A 315 -3.94 20.69 6.09
N PRO A 316 -5.18 21.12 6.36
CA PRO A 316 -5.53 21.58 7.70
C PRO A 316 -5.34 20.40 8.66
N SER A 317 -4.43 20.56 9.62
CA SER A 317 -4.30 19.57 10.70
C SER A 317 -5.64 19.44 11.40
N PRO A 318 -6.19 18.22 11.58
CA PRO A 318 -7.33 18.03 12.47
C PRO A 318 -6.92 18.60 13.82
N GLN A 319 -7.75 19.46 14.40
CA GLN A 319 -7.53 20.24 15.60
C GLN A 319 -6.81 19.45 16.70
N PHE A 320 -5.51 19.59 16.78
CA PHE A 320 -4.73 19.11 17.89
C PHE A 320 -3.94 20.27 18.49
N HIS A 321 -4.32 20.65 19.69
CA HIS A 321 -3.66 21.56 20.63
C HIS A 321 -2.99 22.82 20.06
N PRO A 322 -3.04 23.95 20.77
CA PRO A 322 -2.46 25.21 20.33
C PRO A 322 -1.01 24.97 19.91
N LEU A 323 -0.76 25.28 18.67
CA LEU A 323 0.48 25.08 17.91
C LEU A 323 1.70 25.44 18.75
N LYS A 324 2.44 24.42 19.17
CA LYS A 324 3.86 24.61 19.43
C LYS A 324 4.50 24.97 18.09
N ASP A 325 5.18 26.14 18.05
CA ASP A 325 5.90 26.66 16.88
C ASP A 325 6.58 25.47 16.14
N PRO A 326 6.30 25.22 14.83
CA PRO A 326 6.93 24.14 14.07
C PRO A 326 8.47 24.20 14.12
N ASN A 327 9.02 25.40 14.34
CA ASN A 327 10.44 25.63 14.53
C ASN A 327 10.96 25.37 15.96
N SER A 328 10.08 25.07 16.92
CA SER A 328 10.49 24.93 18.33
C SER A 328 11.56 23.85 18.53
N THR A 329 11.48 22.74 17.82
CA THR A 329 12.48 21.65 17.89
C THR A 329 13.80 22.07 17.28
N ARG A 330 13.78 22.79 16.16
CA ARG A 330 14.99 23.32 15.50
C ARG A 330 15.65 24.39 16.34
N LYS A 331 14.87 25.30 16.94
CA LYS A 331 15.35 26.32 17.87
C LYS A 331 15.96 25.67 19.13
N PHE A 332 15.27 24.66 19.69
CA PHE A 332 15.77 23.90 20.84
C PHE A 332 17.15 23.30 20.55
N ILE A 333 17.33 22.62 19.41
CA ILE A 333 18.60 22.02 19.03
C ILE A 333 19.66 23.10 18.76
N GLY A 334 19.27 24.22 18.16
CA GLY A 334 20.15 25.36 17.96
C GLY A 334 20.72 25.93 19.29
N GLU A 335 19.90 26.00 20.35
CA GLU A 335 20.27 26.48 21.66
C GLU A 335 21.09 25.47 22.51
N LEU A 336 21.13 24.19 22.15
CA LEU A 336 22.01 23.25 22.85
C LEU A 336 23.45 23.64 22.68
N PRO A 337 24.30 23.60 23.74
CA PRO A 337 25.74 23.81 23.64
C PRO A 337 26.44 22.79 22.74
N GLU A 338 27.68 23.07 22.35
CA GLU A 338 28.49 22.11 21.56
C GLU A 338 28.64 20.76 22.28
N THR A 339 28.84 20.81 23.60
CA THR A 339 28.81 19.65 24.48
C THR A 339 27.79 19.92 25.58
N PHE A 340 26.90 18.95 25.82
CA PHE A 340 25.82 19.11 26.79
C PHE A 340 25.44 17.79 27.46
N THR A 341 24.77 17.91 28.61
CA THR A 341 24.20 16.79 29.36
C THR A 341 22.71 16.64 29.10
N THR A 342 22.16 15.51 29.50
CA THR A 342 20.70 15.27 29.44
C THR A 342 19.93 16.29 30.28
N GLU A 343 20.49 16.70 31.46
CA GLU A 343 19.89 17.68 32.35
C GLU A 343 19.85 19.07 31.71
N GLU A 344 20.93 19.51 31.09
CA GLU A 344 20.98 20.80 30.37
C GLU A 344 19.99 20.83 29.20
N ALA A 345 19.91 19.72 28.44
CA ALA A 345 18.90 19.59 27.39
C ALA A 345 17.48 19.68 27.96
N ILE A 346 17.19 19.11 29.13
CA ILE A 346 15.88 19.19 29.78
C ILE A 346 15.60 20.64 30.21
N GLN A 347 16.58 21.37 30.80
CA GLN A 347 16.43 22.77 31.21
C GLN A 347 16.10 23.65 29.99
N ILE A 348 16.85 23.52 28.91
CA ILE A 348 16.59 24.26 27.66
C ILE A 348 15.23 23.87 27.08
N GLY A 349 14.87 22.61 27.13
CA GLY A 349 13.59 22.09 26.60
C GLY A 349 12.34 22.63 27.32
N VAL A 350 12.46 23.04 28.58
CA VAL A 350 11.38 23.71 29.34
C VAL A 350 10.92 24.99 28.64
N LYS A 351 11.84 25.77 28.06
CA LYS A 351 11.52 27.00 27.30
C LYS A 351 10.60 26.72 26.09
N TYR A 352 10.65 25.49 25.57
CA TYR A 352 9.89 25.03 24.41
C TYR A 352 8.71 24.13 24.82
N ASP A 353 8.43 24.03 26.10
CA ASP A 353 7.35 23.23 26.66
C ASP A 353 7.51 21.72 26.30
N PHE A 354 8.73 21.25 26.23
CA PHE A 354 9.04 19.85 25.94
C PHE A 354 9.04 19.02 27.21
N SER A 355 8.28 17.93 27.22
CA SER A 355 8.34 16.96 28.30
C SER A 355 9.70 16.23 28.34
N ARG A 356 10.12 15.82 29.53
CA ARG A 356 11.32 14.99 29.74
C ARG A 356 11.38 13.77 28.79
N ARG A 357 10.21 13.15 28.57
CA ARG A 357 10.04 11.99 27.68
C ARG A 357 10.27 12.35 26.20
N LYS A 358 9.78 13.54 25.78
CA LYS A 358 10.01 14.07 24.43
C LYS A 358 11.48 14.33 24.20
N ILE A 359 12.17 15.00 25.12
CA ILE A 359 13.60 15.31 25.02
C ILE A 359 14.42 14.01 24.93
N SER A 360 14.17 13.03 25.80
CA SER A 360 14.86 11.74 25.76
C SER A 360 14.71 11.01 24.44
N ARG A 361 13.52 11.04 23.83
CA ARG A 361 13.28 10.46 22.50
C ARG A 361 14.02 11.22 21.41
N LEU A 362 13.98 12.55 21.48
CA LEU A 362 14.65 13.44 20.53
C LEU A 362 16.17 13.20 20.55
N LEU A 363 16.80 13.22 21.73
CA LEU A 363 18.23 12.95 21.85
C LEU A 363 18.61 11.57 21.30
N LYS A 364 17.81 10.53 21.57
CA LYS A 364 18.05 9.19 21.02
C LYS A 364 18.00 9.16 19.49
N SER A 365 17.07 9.88 18.88
CA SER A 365 16.93 9.91 17.40
C SER A 365 17.99 10.75 16.71
N LEU A 366 18.70 11.60 17.44
CA LEU A 366 19.74 12.47 16.90
C LEU A 366 21.16 11.90 17.05
N ILE A 367 21.33 10.82 17.81
CA ILE A 367 22.62 10.14 17.95
C ILE A 367 23.09 9.68 16.58
N ASP A 368 24.37 9.90 16.27
CA ASP A 368 25.04 9.58 15.01
C ASP A 368 24.53 10.35 13.77
N VAL A 369 23.57 11.28 13.97
CA VAL A 369 23.03 12.12 12.89
C VAL A 369 23.39 13.59 13.08
N LYS A 370 23.20 14.14 14.28
CA LYS A 370 23.47 15.54 14.66
C LYS A 370 24.25 15.66 15.98
N ILE A 371 24.28 14.59 16.77
CA ILE A 371 25.00 14.54 18.03
C ILE A 371 25.69 13.18 18.19
N ASN A 372 26.87 13.20 18.77
CA ASN A 372 27.59 12.02 19.23
C ASN A 372 27.34 11.82 20.72
N LYS A 373 27.16 10.58 21.17
CA LYS A 373 27.09 10.23 22.58
C LYS A 373 28.53 9.99 23.11
N ILE A 374 29.03 10.89 23.94
CA ILE A 374 30.38 10.78 24.49
C ILE A 374 30.41 9.78 25.66
N SER A 375 29.42 9.86 26.55
CA SER A 375 29.28 8.96 27.72
C SER A 375 27.80 8.91 28.14
N HIS A 376 27.51 8.21 29.25
CA HIS A 376 26.14 8.15 29.76
C HIS A 376 25.61 9.55 30.09
N GLY A 377 24.58 10.00 29.38
CA GLY A 377 23.98 11.32 29.58
C GLY A 377 24.78 12.51 29.07
N LYS A 378 25.88 12.33 28.35
CA LYS A 378 26.67 13.41 27.73
C LYS A 378 26.74 13.28 26.22
N TYR A 379 26.59 14.39 25.55
CA TYR A 379 26.48 14.46 24.09
C TYR A 379 27.32 15.60 23.54
N GLN A 380 27.73 15.49 22.26
CA GLN A 380 28.46 16.53 21.51
C GLN A 380 27.76 16.69 20.16
N LYS A 381 27.59 17.94 19.73
CA LYS A 381 27.09 18.25 18.38
C LYS A 381 28.08 17.77 17.32
N ILE A 382 27.55 17.25 16.23
CA ILE A 382 28.32 17.00 15.01
C ILE A 382 28.27 18.27 14.20
N SER A 383 29.45 18.87 13.94
CA SER A 383 29.62 20.09 13.13
C SER A 383 29.25 19.83 11.66
#